data_4833afe11b768b6e0ad7c28dc71e41bd
#
_entry.id   4833afe11b768b6e0ad7c28dc71e41bd
#
_cell.length_a   1.000
_cell.length_b   1.000
_cell.length_c   1.000
_cell.angle_alpha   90.00
_cell.angle_beta   90.00
_cell.angle_gamma   90.00
#
_symmetry.space_group_name_H-M   'P 1'
#
loop_
_entity.id
_entity.type
_entity.pdbx_description
1 polymer ?
#
loop_
_entity_poly.entity_id
_entity_poly.type
_entity_poly.pdbx_seq_one_letter_code
_entity_poly.pdbx_strand_id
1 'polypeptide(L)'
;MNAPTKARLSPEQVNVVNHIDGALLVVAGPGSGKTRVLTERIRSLLTNVDGHFRVLALTFTNKAADEMRERLSDLGEARQRAFIGTLHSFCLEMLTERGKLVGVDGMPNIFEQFKDRKEILLKAIQEDPLLEDEINQEPDAKARGRRVDGWLQTISRIKAHPISCALIDDDLDRRVLEAYDSGMRACNAYDFDDLLLLVYRLLTENPKLADFYRRLYKFICIDEAQDLNEAQYAVICALCGDSFKNVMMVGDPKQSIYGFNTSSPEYMDRFKFEFGATVMELTANYRSSKAVVDVARSLDSNYLVAAQLPILGAAQILAGNDEEDEARLIVDKLQQLFDEGHPDVEGPIAPSNCAILGRTRFVLLKIEKELRDRQIPFYKRLTANHENESEAVDDFQLALRVIANPRDRLHFAALAKKWKVSEPITVTDAIACLRSMASASSDVCPRALAIVEAAGSVLLNPARLDLMPAFEILKKHADTLAESERLAIYEDVVVFQQEWDQYLRSEGSSRTIAGFMSNKALGATQKANREGVALLTVHSSKGLEFDVVFVAGMAEGSFPDYRATAGRELQEEKRNAFVAVTRSKRLLYLAYPKTRVMPWGDSRRQAPSRFIRDAGLT
;
A
#
# COMPACT_ATOMS: atom_id res chain seq x y z
N MET A 1 -33.46 -14.48 9.65
CA MET A 1 -32.54 -13.35 9.77
C MET A 1 -32.89 -12.37 8.66
N ASN A 2 -33.47 -11.21 9.00
CA ASN A 2 -33.77 -10.19 8.00
C ASN A 2 -32.48 -9.61 7.45
N ALA A 3 -32.31 -9.63 6.12
CA ALA A 3 -31.21 -8.96 5.46
C ALA A 3 -31.17 -7.48 5.93
N PRO A 4 -30.00 -6.92 6.26
CA PRO A 4 -29.91 -5.53 6.66
C PRO A 4 -30.47 -4.67 5.53
N THR A 5 -31.47 -3.85 5.85
CA THR A 5 -32.11 -2.92 4.92
C THR A 5 -31.01 -2.04 4.32
N LYS A 6 -30.71 -2.18 3.01
CA LYS A 6 -29.73 -1.32 2.32
C LYS A 6 -30.12 0.13 2.57
N ALA A 7 -29.33 0.86 3.36
CA ALA A 7 -29.61 2.26 3.64
C ALA A 7 -29.78 3.02 2.31
N ARG A 8 -30.80 3.86 2.21
CA ARG A 8 -31.15 4.61 0.99
C ARG A 8 -30.00 5.57 0.62
N LEU A 9 -29.70 5.71 -0.66
CA LEU A 9 -28.76 6.74 -1.15
C LEU A 9 -29.38 8.13 -0.94
N SER A 10 -28.53 9.12 -0.65
CA SER A 10 -28.96 10.52 -0.64
C SER A 10 -29.23 11.02 -2.06
N PRO A 11 -29.98 12.13 -2.23
CA PRO A 11 -30.18 12.73 -3.55
C PRO A 11 -28.87 13.05 -4.29
N GLU A 12 -27.85 13.56 -3.59
CA GLU A 12 -26.52 13.81 -4.15
C GLU A 12 -25.86 12.51 -4.64
N GLN A 13 -25.91 11.46 -3.82
CA GLN A 13 -25.38 10.15 -4.18
C GLN A 13 -26.12 9.52 -5.37
N VAL A 14 -27.45 9.67 -5.44
CA VAL A 14 -28.28 9.20 -6.57
C VAL A 14 -27.88 9.92 -7.85
N ASN A 15 -27.65 11.23 -7.81
CA ASN A 15 -27.21 12.00 -8.98
C ASN A 15 -25.88 11.48 -9.53
N VAL A 16 -24.92 11.19 -8.66
CA VAL A 16 -23.62 10.61 -9.05
C VAL A 16 -23.78 9.23 -9.67
N VAL A 17 -24.61 8.35 -9.06
CA VAL A 17 -24.83 6.98 -9.58
C VAL A 17 -25.50 7.02 -10.96
N ASN A 18 -26.41 7.95 -11.19
CA ASN A 18 -27.18 8.07 -12.43
C ASN A 18 -26.48 8.87 -13.54
N HIS A 19 -25.33 9.48 -13.28
CA HIS A 19 -24.55 10.17 -14.31
C HIS A 19 -23.86 9.13 -15.19
N ILE A 20 -24.42 8.80 -16.34
CA ILE A 20 -23.93 7.69 -17.21
C ILE A 20 -22.83 8.19 -18.13
N ASP A 21 -23.08 9.24 -18.90
CA ASP A 21 -22.19 9.69 -19.98
C ASP A 21 -21.38 10.92 -19.59
N GLY A 22 -20.14 10.95 -20.05
CA GLY A 22 -19.21 12.06 -19.84
C GLY A 22 -18.32 11.91 -18.61
N ALA A 23 -17.35 12.82 -18.51
CA ALA A 23 -16.40 12.86 -17.40
C ALA A 23 -17.05 13.43 -16.13
N LEU A 24 -16.80 12.78 -15.01
CA LEU A 24 -17.38 13.15 -13.72
C LEU A 24 -16.30 13.23 -12.64
N LEU A 25 -16.16 14.37 -12.01
CA LEU A 25 -15.34 14.57 -10.83
C LEU A 25 -16.23 14.65 -9.58
N VAL A 26 -16.07 13.71 -8.66
CA VAL A 26 -16.79 13.70 -7.39
C VAL A 26 -15.85 14.11 -6.27
N VAL A 27 -16.12 15.28 -5.68
CA VAL A 27 -15.41 15.77 -4.50
C VAL A 27 -16.19 15.33 -3.27
N ALA A 28 -15.59 14.49 -2.44
CA ALA A 28 -16.31 13.79 -1.40
C ALA A 28 -15.49 13.66 -0.11
N GLY A 29 -15.89 14.38 0.92
CA GLY A 29 -15.20 14.39 2.22
C GLY A 29 -15.25 13.03 2.95
N PRO A 30 -14.55 12.92 4.10
CA PRO A 30 -14.62 11.73 4.95
C PRO A 30 -16.06 11.42 5.35
N GLY A 31 -16.43 10.14 5.33
CA GLY A 31 -17.76 9.71 5.77
C GLY A 31 -18.91 10.01 4.82
N SER A 32 -18.68 10.63 3.64
CA SER A 32 -19.72 10.95 2.65
C SER A 32 -20.16 9.75 1.81
N GLY A 33 -19.51 8.60 1.95
CA GLY A 33 -19.84 7.38 1.23
C GLY A 33 -19.18 7.26 -0.15
N LYS A 34 -17.97 7.80 -0.36
CA LYS A 34 -17.19 7.68 -1.61
C LYS A 34 -17.23 6.27 -2.21
N THR A 35 -16.72 5.30 -1.46
CA THR A 35 -16.64 3.89 -1.91
C THR A 35 -18.03 3.30 -2.16
N ARG A 36 -19.03 3.70 -1.38
CA ARG A 36 -20.43 3.27 -1.58
C ARG A 36 -20.99 3.78 -2.91
N VAL A 37 -20.85 5.07 -3.18
CA VAL A 37 -21.34 5.70 -4.42
C VAL A 37 -20.63 5.09 -5.63
N LEU A 38 -19.32 4.88 -5.55
CA LEU A 38 -18.54 4.24 -6.59
C LEU A 38 -19.02 2.80 -6.86
N THR A 39 -19.24 2.02 -5.80
CA THR A 39 -19.74 0.64 -5.89
C THR A 39 -21.15 0.57 -6.48
N GLU A 40 -22.07 1.44 -6.03
CA GLU A 40 -23.42 1.49 -6.55
C GLU A 40 -23.49 2.00 -8.00
N ARG A 41 -22.57 2.90 -8.40
CA ARG A 41 -22.42 3.29 -9.80
C ARG A 41 -21.95 2.11 -10.67
N ILE A 42 -20.92 1.37 -10.25
CA ILE A 42 -20.46 0.17 -10.96
C ILE A 42 -21.60 -0.84 -11.08
N ARG A 43 -22.35 -1.06 -10.00
CA ARG A 43 -23.56 -1.91 -10.00
C ARG A 43 -24.56 -1.44 -11.05
N SER A 44 -24.92 -0.16 -11.03
CA SER A 44 -25.87 0.45 -11.97
C SER A 44 -25.41 0.29 -13.42
N LEU A 45 -24.13 0.55 -13.71
CA LEU A 45 -23.55 0.38 -15.05
C LEU A 45 -23.64 -1.07 -15.54
N LEU A 46 -23.33 -2.05 -14.67
CA LEU A 46 -23.36 -3.47 -15.03
C LEU A 46 -24.78 -4.04 -15.19
N THR A 47 -25.79 -3.45 -14.52
CA THR A 47 -27.17 -3.96 -14.53
C THR A 47 -28.09 -3.21 -15.49
N ASN A 48 -27.89 -1.90 -15.67
CA ASN A 48 -28.84 -1.03 -16.36
C ASN A 48 -28.34 -0.53 -17.72
N VAL A 49 -27.05 -0.73 -18.06
CA VAL A 49 -26.52 -0.34 -19.37
C VAL A 49 -26.36 -1.56 -20.26
N ASP A 50 -27.02 -1.51 -21.40
CA ASP A 50 -26.96 -2.59 -22.39
C ASP A 50 -25.64 -2.59 -23.16
N GLY A 51 -25.25 -3.79 -23.63
CA GLY A 51 -24.12 -4.00 -24.51
C GLY A 51 -22.99 -4.83 -23.92
N HIS A 52 -22.07 -5.23 -24.78
CA HIS A 52 -20.86 -5.98 -24.40
C HIS A 52 -19.73 -5.01 -24.10
N PHE A 53 -19.49 -4.75 -22.82
CA PHE A 53 -18.41 -3.90 -22.34
C PHE A 53 -17.92 -4.37 -20.96
N ARG A 54 -16.75 -3.88 -20.56
CA ARG A 54 -16.22 -4.00 -19.20
C ARG A 54 -16.18 -2.64 -18.50
N VAL A 55 -16.22 -2.67 -17.18
CA VAL A 55 -15.96 -1.51 -16.31
C VAL A 55 -14.56 -1.66 -15.73
N LEU A 56 -13.75 -0.62 -15.80
CA LEU A 56 -12.46 -0.54 -15.14
C LEU A 56 -12.61 0.25 -13.84
N ALA A 57 -12.51 -0.41 -12.69
CA ALA A 57 -12.57 0.20 -11.38
C ALA A 57 -11.18 0.14 -10.73
N LEU A 58 -10.57 1.31 -10.59
CA LEU A 58 -9.23 1.48 -10.05
C LEU A 58 -9.29 2.12 -8.67
N THR A 59 -8.55 1.57 -7.73
CA THR A 59 -8.41 2.09 -6.37
C THR A 59 -6.95 2.15 -5.96
N PHE A 60 -6.65 2.88 -4.88
CA PHE A 60 -5.27 3.06 -4.42
C PHE A 60 -4.74 1.84 -3.65
N THR A 61 -5.59 1.04 -3.01
CA THR A 61 -5.19 -0.09 -2.17
C THR A 61 -5.91 -1.38 -2.52
N ASN A 62 -5.22 -2.52 -2.37
CA ASN A 62 -5.82 -3.84 -2.56
C ASN A 62 -7.01 -4.06 -1.61
N LYS A 63 -6.94 -3.56 -0.37
CA LYS A 63 -8.03 -3.63 0.59
C LYS A 63 -9.31 -2.95 0.07
N ALA A 64 -9.19 -1.75 -0.51
CA ALA A 64 -10.35 -1.06 -1.09
C ALA A 64 -10.92 -1.84 -2.29
N ALA A 65 -10.05 -2.47 -3.10
CA ALA A 65 -10.46 -3.34 -4.17
C ALA A 65 -11.23 -4.57 -3.65
N ASP A 66 -10.76 -5.21 -2.59
CA ASP A 66 -11.43 -6.37 -1.97
C ASP A 66 -12.80 -5.98 -1.38
N GLU A 67 -12.88 -4.84 -0.71
CA GLU A 67 -14.15 -4.32 -0.19
C GLU A 67 -15.16 -4.03 -1.32
N MET A 68 -14.70 -3.48 -2.46
CA MET A 68 -15.55 -3.29 -3.63
C MET A 68 -16.02 -4.61 -4.22
N ARG A 69 -15.12 -5.61 -4.33
CA ARG A 69 -15.46 -6.96 -4.82
C ARG A 69 -16.50 -7.64 -3.93
N GLU A 70 -16.32 -7.54 -2.62
CA GLU A 70 -17.28 -8.10 -1.64
C GLU A 70 -18.66 -7.46 -1.78
N ARG A 71 -18.72 -6.13 -1.88
CA ARG A 71 -20.00 -5.39 -2.06
C ARG A 71 -20.72 -5.67 -3.38
N LEU A 72 -20.00 -6.16 -4.38
CA LEU A 72 -20.53 -6.52 -5.71
C LEU A 72 -20.68 -8.03 -5.90
N SER A 73 -20.46 -8.84 -4.85
CA SER A 73 -20.49 -10.31 -4.92
C SER A 73 -21.86 -10.87 -5.31
N ASP A 74 -22.93 -10.14 -5.02
CA ASP A 74 -24.32 -10.48 -5.36
C ASP A 74 -24.66 -10.35 -6.86
N LEU A 75 -23.79 -9.74 -7.68
CA LEU A 75 -24.00 -9.58 -9.13
C LEU A 75 -23.71 -10.86 -9.95
N GLY A 76 -23.17 -11.91 -9.34
CA GLY A 76 -22.88 -13.16 -10.05
C GLY A 76 -21.99 -12.95 -11.30
N GLU A 77 -22.43 -13.47 -12.45
CA GLU A 77 -21.69 -13.38 -13.71
C GLU A 77 -21.50 -11.93 -14.22
N ALA A 78 -22.43 -11.02 -13.92
CA ALA A 78 -22.30 -9.62 -14.33
C ALA A 78 -21.04 -8.97 -13.73
N ARG A 79 -20.60 -9.41 -12.56
CA ARG A 79 -19.36 -8.93 -11.92
C ARG A 79 -18.11 -9.22 -12.76
N GLN A 80 -18.07 -10.32 -13.51
CA GLN A 80 -16.92 -10.67 -14.35
C GLN A 80 -16.66 -9.63 -15.47
N ARG A 81 -17.64 -8.76 -15.73
CA ARG A 81 -17.46 -7.61 -16.64
C ARG A 81 -16.81 -6.40 -15.98
N ALA A 82 -16.40 -6.47 -14.72
CA ALA A 82 -15.63 -5.41 -14.06
C ALA A 82 -14.23 -5.91 -13.70
N PHE A 83 -13.19 -5.15 -14.13
CA PHE A 83 -11.90 -5.22 -13.47
C PHE A 83 -11.95 -4.34 -12.22
N ILE A 84 -11.63 -4.89 -11.06
CA ILE A 84 -11.56 -4.15 -9.80
C ILE A 84 -10.20 -4.42 -9.17
N GLY A 85 -9.36 -3.40 -9.08
CA GLY A 85 -7.98 -3.56 -8.60
C GLY A 85 -7.25 -2.24 -8.44
N THR A 86 -5.94 -2.32 -8.13
CA THR A 86 -5.07 -1.15 -8.17
C THR A 86 -4.63 -0.86 -9.60
N LEU A 87 -4.18 0.38 -9.87
CA LEU A 87 -3.64 0.72 -11.18
C LEU A 87 -2.40 -0.14 -11.51
N HIS A 88 -1.53 -0.43 -10.52
CA HIS A 88 -0.38 -1.31 -10.71
C HIS A 88 -0.80 -2.75 -11.06
N SER A 89 -1.85 -3.27 -10.43
CA SER A 89 -2.38 -4.61 -10.77
C SER A 89 -2.92 -4.65 -12.20
N PHE A 90 -3.58 -3.58 -12.65
CA PHE A 90 -4.03 -3.43 -14.03
C PHE A 90 -2.87 -3.34 -15.02
N CYS A 91 -1.83 -2.56 -14.68
CA CYS A 91 -0.61 -2.48 -15.49
C CYS A 91 0.11 -3.82 -15.58
N LEU A 92 0.20 -4.57 -14.49
CA LEU A 92 0.77 -5.92 -14.47
C LEU A 92 0.00 -6.88 -15.41
N GLU A 93 -1.35 -6.85 -15.38
CA GLU A 93 -2.20 -7.65 -16.29
C GLU A 93 -1.93 -7.29 -17.75
N MET A 94 -1.92 -6.00 -18.09
CA MET A 94 -1.63 -5.53 -19.44
C MET A 94 -0.24 -5.96 -19.94
N LEU A 95 0.79 -5.82 -19.11
CA LEU A 95 2.16 -6.22 -19.46
C LEU A 95 2.30 -7.74 -19.60
N THR A 96 1.60 -8.50 -18.77
CA THR A 96 1.57 -9.96 -18.90
C THR A 96 1.00 -10.41 -20.26
N GLU A 97 -0.05 -9.73 -20.73
CA GLU A 97 -0.71 -10.07 -22.01
C GLU A 97 -0.01 -9.46 -23.23
N ARG A 98 0.46 -8.23 -23.13
CA ARG A 98 0.89 -7.39 -24.25
C ARG A 98 2.31 -6.84 -24.12
N GLY A 99 3.01 -7.12 -23.04
CA GLY A 99 4.32 -6.54 -22.72
C GLY A 99 5.41 -6.78 -23.76
N LYS A 100 5.29 -7.83 -24.58
CA LYS A 100 6.24 -8.08 -25.69
C LYS A 100 6.40 -6.89 -26.63
N LEU A 101 5.36 -6.07 -26.79
CA LEU A 101 5.41 -4.86 -27.62
C LEU A 101 6.34 -3.77 -27.06
N VAL A 102 6.66 -3.83 -25.78
CA VAL A 102 7.57 -2.89 -25.08
C VAL A 102 8.78 -3.60 -24.47
N GLY A 103 9.07 -4.84 -24.92
CA GLY A 103 10.27 -5.58 -24.52
C GLY A 103 10.13 -6.40 -23.23
N VAL A 104 8.91 -6.57 -22.71
CA VAL A 104 8.64 -7.44 -21.54
C VAL A 104 8.26 -8.83 -22.03
N ASP A 105 8.99 -9.85 -21.61
CA ASP A 105 8.73 -11.24 -22.01
C ASP A 105 8.06 -12.02 -20.87
N GLY A 106 6.78 -12.35 -21.07
CA GLY A 106 5.96 -13.07 -20.10
C GLY A 106 5.51 -12.21 -18.91
N MET A 107 5.36 -12.85 -17.75
CA MET A 107 4.99 -12.18 -16.51
C MET A 107 6.16 -11.33 -15.98
N PRO A 108 6.00 -10.03 -15.74
CA PRO A 108 7.04 -9.20 -15.11
C PRO A 108 7.41 -9.72 -13.72
N ASN A 109 8.71 -9.85 -13.44
CA ASN A 109 9.18 -10.18 -12.10
C ASN A 109 9.42 -8.89 -11.31
N ILE A 110 8.69 -8.70 -10.20
CA ILE A 110 8.70 -7.45 -9.46
C ILE A 110 9.72 -7.50 -8.32
N PHE A 111 10.67 -6.56 -8.34
CA PHE A 111 11.62 -6.33 -7.26
C PHE A 111 11.13 -5.16 -6.39
N GLU A 112 10.28 -5.49 -5.41
CA GLU A 112 9.64 -4.53 -4.52
C GLU A 112 10.52 -4.05 -3.36
N GLN A 113 11.50 -4.89 -2.95
CA GLN A 113 12.30 -4.58 -1.78
C GLN A 113 13.37 -3.54 -2.10
N PHE A 114 13.46 -2.54 -1.25
CA PHE A 114 14.51 -1.51 -1.36
C PHE A 114 15.92 -2.13 -1.40
N LYS A 115 16.13 -3.21 -0.64
CA LYS A 115 17.40 -3.94 -0.60
C LYS A 115 17.77 -4.52 -1.97
N ASP A 116 16.82 -5.14 -2.68
CA ASP A 116 17.06 -5.75 -3.99
C ASP A 116 17.42 -4.69 -5.02
N ARG A 117 16.66 -3.59 -5.05
CA ARG A 117 16.94 -2.43 -5.91
C ARG A 117 18.31 -1.82 -5.63
N LYS A 118 18.67 -1.72 -4.34
CA LYS A 118 19.99 -1.20 -3.92
C LYS A 118 21.13 -2.11 -4.35
N GLU A 119 20.99 -3.41 -4.23
CA GLU A 119 22.00 -4.38 -4.67
C GLU A 119 22.18 -4.37 -6.19
N ILE A 120 21.08 -4.24 -6.97
CA ILE A 120 21.15 -4.06 -8.43
C ILE A 120 21.96 -2.79 -8.77
N LEU A 121 21.64 -1.67 -8.14
CA LEU A 121 22.35 -0.42 -8.40
C LEU A 121 23.82 -0.51 -8.00
N LEU A 122 24.15 -1.12 -6.87
CA LEU A 122 25.52 -1.33 -6.43
C LEU A 122 26.33 -2.17 -7.43
N LYS A 123 25.76 -3.25 -7.97
CA LYS A 123 26.41 -4.04 -9.01
C LYS A 123 26.60 -3.23 -10.30
N ALA A 124 25.57 -2.50 -10.72
CA ALA A 124 25.65 -1.65 -11.91
C ALA A 124 26.71 -0.53 -11.78
N ILE A 125 26.88 0.05 -10.58
CA ILE A 125 27.95 1.02 -10.28
C ILE A 125 29.33 0.37 -10.44
N GLN A 126 29.54 -0.85 -9.95
CA GLN A 126 30.82 -1.55 -10.09
C GLN A 126 31.20 -1.88 -11.55
N GLU A 127 30.21 -2.00 -12.42
CA GLU A 127 30.40 -2.26 -13.86
C GLU A 127 30.59 -0.98 -14.68
N ASP A 128 30.35 0.20 -14.09
CA ASP A 128 30.50 1.51 -14.72
C ASP A 128 31.62 2.33 -14.07
N PRO A 129 32.79 2.47 -14.72
CA PRO A 129 33.97 3.13 -14.13
C PRO A 129 33.72 4.58 -13.67
N LEU A 130 32.84 5.33 -14.35
CA LEU A 130 32.53 6.71 -13.96
C LEU A 130 31.67 6.78 -12.71
N LEU A 131 30.70 5.86 -12.57
CA LEU A 131 29.89 5.77 -11.36
C LEU A 131 30.69 5.21 -10.19
N GLU A 132 31.60 4.28 -10.45
CA GLU A 132 32.53 3.75 -9.44
C GLU A 132 33.45 4.83 -8.92
N ASP A 133 34.04 5.65 -9.80
CA ASP A 133 34.88 6.78 -9.42
C ASP A 133 34.08 7.81 -8.60
N GLU A 134 32.86 8.13 -9.01
CA GLU A 134 31.98 9.08 -8.30
C GLU A 134 31.66 8.61 -6.88
N ILE A 135 31.32 7.33 -6.70
CA ILE A 135 30.99 6.79 -5.36
C ILE A 135 32.23 6.67 -4.47
N ASN A 136 33.41 6.45 -5.06
CA ASN A 136 34.65 6.34 -4.32
C ASN A 136 35.20 7.70 -3.80
N GLN A 137 34.67 8.83 -4.29
CA GLN A 137 34.96 10.16 -3.73
C GLN A 137 34.29 10.36 -2.36
N GLU A 138 33.28 9.57 -2.02
CA GLU A 138 32.64 9.65 -0.70
C GLU A 138 33.58 9.17 0.42
N PRO A 139 33.62 9.90 1.57
CA PRO A 139 34.68 9.73 2.59
C PRO A 139 34.64 8.37 3.30
N ASP A 140 33.47 7.76 3.44
CA ASP A 140 33.31 6.51 4.18
C ASP A 140 32.15 5.63 3.64
N ALA A 141 32.09 4.40 4.12
CA ALA A 141 31.05 3.45 3.70
C ALA A 141 29.62 3.92 4.01
N LYS A 142 29.44 4.72 5.08
CA LYS A 142 28.13 5.27 5.44
C LYS A 142 27.70 6.39 4.49
N ALA A 143 28.67 7.23 4.07
CA ALA A 143 28.44 8.27 3.07
C ALA A 143 28.11 7.64 1.70
N ARG A 144 28.88 6.63 1.27
CA ARG A 144 28.58 5.86 0.05
C ARG A 144 27.18 5.26 0.09
N GLY A 145 26.81 4.63 1.21
CA GLY A 145 25.46 4.08 1.40
C GLY A 145 24.35 5.13 1.23
N ARG A 146 24.54 6.34 1.80
CA ARG A 146 23.58 7.46 1.65
C ARG A 146 23.52 7.99 0.22
N ARG A 147 24.67 8.04 -0.48
CA ARG A 147 24.71 8.46 -1.89
C ARG A 147 23.90 7.52 -2.77
N VAL A 148 24.09 6.20 -2.61
CA VAL A 148 23.31 5.19 -3.34
C VAL A 148 21.82 5.28 -3.02
N ASP A 149 21.46 5.47 -1.74
CA ASP A 149 20.07 5.67 -1.33
C ASP A 149 19.46 6.94 -1.98
N GLY A 150 20.25 8.02 -2.08
CA GLY A 150 19.89 9.24 -2.79
C GLY A 150 19.65 9.00 -4.28
N TRP A 151 20.51 8.25 -4.95
CA TRP A 151 20.32 7.90 -6.35
C TRP A 151 19.06 7.06 -6.59
N LEU A 152 18.75 6.09 -5.71
CA LEU A 152 17.50 5.33 -5.80
C LEU A 152 16.26 6.23 -5.66
N GLN A 153 16.32 7.23 -4.79
CA GLN A 153 15.23 8.22 -4.68
C GLN A 153 15.12 9.08 -5.95
N THR A 154 16.24 9.48 -6.53
CA THR A 154 16.27 10.22 -7.80
C THR A 154 15.68 9.36 -8.93
N ILE A 155 16.05 8.08 -9.06
CA ILE A 155 15.48 7.15 -10.04
C ILE A 155 13.97 7.08 -9.90
N SER A 156 13.45 6.84 -8.69
CA SER A 156 11.99 6.80 -8.48
C SER A 156 11.31 8.12 -8.81
N ARG A 157 11.93 9.25 -8.47
CA ARG A 157 11.41 10.58 -8.84
C ARG A 157 11.35 10.78 -10.35
N ILE A 158 12.40 10.38 -11.08
CA ILE A 158 12.45 10.46 -12.55
C ILE A 158 11.35 9.59 -13.17
N LYS A 159 11.25 8.33 -12.74
CA LYS A 159 10.23 7.39 -13.25
C LYS A 159 8.80 7.81 -12.92
N ALA A 160 8.60 8.51 -11.79
CA ALA A 160 7.30 9.04 -11.41
C ALA A 160 6.83 10.21 -12.30
N HIS A 161 7.72 10.79 -13.12
CA HIS A 161 7.44 11.91 -14.01
C HIS A 161 7.75 11.56 -15.48
N PRO A 162 6.98 10.65 -16.12
CA PRO A 162 7.30 10.11 -17.45
C PRO A 162 7.26 11.15 -18.57
N ILE A 163 6.52 12.23 -18.41
CA ILE A 163 6.44 13.34 -19.38
C ILE A 163 7.64 14.28 -19.20
N SER A 164 7.97 14.60 -17.95
CA SER A 164 9.10 15.48 -17.60
C SER A 164 10.45 14.77 -17.68
N CYS A 165 10.48 13.45 -17.69
CA CYS A 165 11.70 12.65 -17.73
C CYS A 165 12.53 12.86 -19.02
N ALA A 166 11.91 13.34 -20.09
CA ALA A 166 12.60 13.73 -21.31
C ALA A 166 13.56 14.94 -21.10
N LEU A 167 13.50 15.59 -19.93
CA LEU A 167 14.24 16.78 -19.56
C LEU A 167 15.21 16.50 -18.39
N ILE A 168 15.88 15.33 -18.36
CA ILE A 168 16.95 15.09 -17.40
C ILE A 168 18.17 15.93 -17.85
N ASP A 169 18.39 17.06 -17.19
CA ASP A 169 19.49 17.97 -17.50
C ASP A 169 20.84 17.52 -16.90
N ASP A 170 20.81 16.64 -15.88
CA ASP A 170 22.00 16.11 -15.21
C ASP A 170 22.46 14.80 -15.88
N ASP A 171 23.64 14.84 -16.47
CA ASP A 171 24.25 13.68 -17.14
C ASP A 171 24.56 12.54 -16.16
N LEU A 172 24.84 12.84 -14.90
CA LEU A 172 25.08 11.83 -13.87
C LEU A 172 23.78 11.11 -13.51
N ASP A 173 22.69 11.83 -13.29
CA ASP A 173 21.38 11.23 -13.00
C ASP A 173 20.91 10.34 -14.16
N ARG A 174 21.14 10.76 -15.42
CA ARG A 174 20.84 9.95 -16.61
C ARG A 174 21.67 8.66 -16.62
N ARG A 175 22.97 8.75 -16.37
CA ARG A 175 23.87 7.60 -16.33
C ARG A 175 23.51 6.61 -15.23
N VAL A 176 23.18 7.11 -14.04
CA VAL A 176 22.71 6.28 -12.91
C VAL A 176 21.41 5.55 -13.27
N LEU A 177 20.45 6.22 -13.90
CA LEU A 177 19.20 5.61 -14.35
C LEU A 177 19.46 4.53 -15.41
N GLU A 178 20.30 4.79 -16.43
CA GLU A 178 20.65 3.84 -17.47
C GLU A 178 21.35 2.60 -16.92
N ALA A 179 22.27 2.77 -15.98
CA ALA A 179 22.97 1.68 -15.30
C ALA A 179 21.99 0.83 -14.47
N TYR A 180 21.13 1.46 -13.69
CA TYR A 180 20.09 0.78 -12.91
C TYR A 180 19.14 -0.02 -13.81
N ASP A 181 18.60 0.59 -14.86
CA ASP A 181 17.67 -0.06 -15.79
C ASP A 181 18.35 -1.21 -16.56
N SER A 182 19.65 -1.08 -16.87
CA SER A 182 20.43 -2.16 -17.47
C SER A 182 20.55 -3.34 -16.50
N GLY A 183 20.87 -3.09 -15.23
CA GLY A 183 20.94 -4.11 -14.19
C GLY A 183 19.62 -4.81 -13.95
N MET A 184 18.50 -4.06 -13.90
CA MET A 184 17.16 -4.61 -13.80
C MET A 184 16.81 -5.51 -14.99
N ARG A 185 17.07 -5.05 -16.22
CA ARG A 185 16.85 -5.85 -17.44
C ARG A 185 17.69 -7.12 -17.51
N ALA A 186 18.95 -7.08 -17.03
CA ALA A 186 19.81 -8.25 -16.96
C ALA A 186 19.23 -9.35 -16.05
N CYS A 187 18.53 -8.96 -15.00
CA CYS A 187 17.79 -9.86 -14.11
C CYS A 187 16.37 -10.17 -14.57
N ASN A 188 15.92 -9.66 -15.73
CA ASN A 188 14.52 -9.70 -16.17
C ASN A 188 13.55 -9.26 -15.04
N ALA A 189 13.92 -8.18 -14.37
CA ALA A 189 13.21 -7.63 -13.23
C ALA A 189 12.71 -6.22 -13.51
N TYR A 190 11.65 -5.82 -12.82
CA TYR A 190 10.97 -4.53 -12.93
C TYR A 190 10.64 -4.01 -11.54
N ASP A 191 10.71 -2.71 -11.32
CA ASP A 191 10.17 -2.07 -10.11
C ASP A 191 8.73 -1.60 -10.32
N PHE A 192 8.11 -1.02 -9.28
CA PHE A 192 6.74 -0.53 -9.39
C PHE A 192 6.58 0.61 -10.39
N ASP A 193 7.58 1.49 -10.48
CA ASP A 193 7.56 2.64 -11.38
C ASP A 193 7.66 2.17 -12.84
N ASP A 194 8.40 1.07 -13.10
CA ASP A 194 8.51 0.46 -14.43
C ASP A 194 7.16 -0.02 -14.97
N LEU A 195 6.29 -0.56 -14.12
CA LEU A 195 4.96 -1.03 -14.56
C LEU A 195 4.16 0.10 -15.18
N LEU A 196 4.17 1.28 -14.56
CA LEU A 196 3.46 2.46 -15.06
C LEU A 196 4.11 3.00 -16.34
N LEU A 197 5.43 3.15 -16.33
CA LEU A 197 6.19 3.68 -17.46
C LEU A 197 6.05 2.80 -18.71
N LEU A 198 6.15 1.48 -18.56
CA LEU A 198 6.02 0.54 -19.68
C LEU A 198 4.59 0.49 -20.23
N VAL A 199 3.57 0.58 -19.38
CA VAL A 199 2.17 0.67 -19.86
C VAL A 199 1.89 2.01 -20.52
N TYR A 200 2.42 3.11 -19.99
CA TYR A 200 2.33 4.40 -20.67
C TYR A 200 2.92 4.33 -22.08
N ARG A 201 4.13 3.78 -22.23
CA ARG A 201 4.76 3.56 -23.53
C ARG A 201 3.95 2.60 -24.42
N LEU A 202 3.46 1.49 -23.84
CA LEU A 202 2.64 0.50 -24.54
C LEU A 202 1.43 1.14 -25.22
N LEU A 203 0.73 2.03 -24.48
CA LEU A 203 -0.47 2.70 -24.99
C LEU A 203 -0.17 3.82 -25.97
N THR A 204 0.90 4.59 -25.75
CA THR A 204 1.27 5.73 -26.61
C THR A 204 1.96 5.29 -27.90
N GLU A 205 2.81 4.26 -27.86
CA GLU A 205 3.49 3.72 -29.02
C GLU A 205 2.61 2.78 -29.87
N ASN A 206 1.47 2.29 -29.30
CA ASN A 206 0.57 1.36 -29.97
C ASN A 206 -0.89 1.86 -29.99
N PRO A 207 -1.24 2.87 -30.78
CA PRO A 207 -2.58 3.49 -30.80
C PRO A 207 -3.73 2.48 -31.03
N LYS A 208 -3.53 1.46 -31.89
CA LYS A 208 -4.53 0.42 -32.12
C LYS A 208 -4.84 -0.41 -30.88
N LEU A 209 -3.84 -0.63 -30.04
CA LEU A 209 -4.01 -1.34 -28.78
C LEU A 209 -4.75 -0.45 -27.78
N ALA A 210 -4.40 0.82 -27.68
CA ALA A 210 -5.12 1.78 -26.84
C ALA A 210 -6.60 1.87 -27.26
N ASP A 211 -6.90 1.91 -28.57
CA ASP A 211 -8.27 1.88 -29.09
C ASP A 211 -9.01 0.59 -28.74
N PHE A 212 -8.33 -0.55 -28.73
CA PHE A 212 -8.91 -1.81 -28.28
C PHE A 212 -9.35 -1.73 -26.80
N TYR A 213 -8.47 -1.24 -25.90
CA TYR A 213 -8.79 -1.11 -24.48
C TYR A 213 -9.89 -0.08 -24.23
N ARG A 214 -9.96 1.04 -24.97
CA ARG A 214 -11.07 2.02 -24.92
C ARG A 214 -12.42 1.41 -25.29
N ARG A 215 -12.44 0.52 -26.27
CA ARG A 215 -13.69 -0.19 -26.63
C ARG A 215 -14.06 -1.26 -25.61
N LEU A 216 -13.07 -1.94 -25.03
CA LEU A 216 -13.26 -2.98 -24.03
C LEU A 216 -13.79 -2.38 -22.72
N TYR A 217 -13.14 -1.34 -22.21
CA TYR A 217 -13.52 -0.65 -20.99
C TYR A 217 -14.33 0.62 -21.30
N LYS A 218 -15.64 0.44 -21.46
CA LYS A 218 -16.57 1.55 -21.77
C LYS A 218 -16.66 2.60 -20.66
N PHE A 219 -16.39 2.22 -19.41
CA PHE A 219 -16.44 3.07 -18.23
C PHE A 219 -15.20 2.86 -17.37
N ILE A 220 -14.61 3.94 -16.91
CA ILE A 220 -13.47 3.95 -15.99
C ILE A 220 -13.89 4.68 -14.72
N CYS A 221 -13.68 4.05 -13.57
CA CYS A 221 -13.96 4.60 -12.25
C CYS A 221 -12.67 4.57 -11.40
N ILE A 222 -12.27 5.72 -10.85
CA ILE A 222 -11.03 5.88 -10.10
C ILE A 222 -11.37 6.40 -8.71
N ASP A 223 -11.00 5.64 -7.68
CA ASP A 223 -11.11 6.03 -6.28
C ASP A 223 -9.82 6.68 -5.78
N GLU A 224 -9.92 7.46 -4.71
CA GLU A 224 -8.81 8.18 -4.07
C GLU A 224 -7.96 9.01 -5.06
N ALA A 225 -8.62 9.69 -5.98
CA ALA A 225 -7.97 10.43 -7.08
C ALA A 225 -6.98 11.52 -6.61
N GLN A 226 -7.10 12.01 -5.35
CA GLN A 226 -6.16 12.96 -4.76
C GLN A 226 -4.76 12.38 -4.50
N ASP A 227 -4.60 11.06 -4.58
CA ASP A 227 -3.33 10.39 -4.34
C ASP A 227 -2.60 9.98 -5.64
N LEU A 228 -3.13 10.36 -6.79
CA LEU A 228 -2.47 10.14 -8.08
C LEU A 228 -1.16 10.93 -8.17
N ASN A 229 -0.15 10.30 -8.78
CA ASN A 229 1.06 10.97 -9.26
C ASN A 229 1.03 11.16 -10.78
N GLU A 230 2.06 11.83 -11.35
CA GLU A 230 2.12 12.11 -12.78
C GLU A 230 2.08 10.84 -13.63
N ALA A 231 2.87 9.81 -13.26
CA ALA A 231 2.92 8.56 -14.02
C ALA A 231 1.56 7.85 -14.06
N GLN A 232 0.87 7.80 -12.92
CA GLN A 232 -0.46 7.22 -12.83
C GLN A 232 -1.48 8.00 -13.66
N TYR A 233 -1.46 9.33 -13.56
CA TYR A 233 -2.33 10.19 -14.35
C TYR A 233 -2.03 10.09 -15.85
N ALA A 234 -0.75 10.03 -16.23
CA ALA A 234 -0.31 9.85 -17.62
C ALA A 234 -0.81 8.52 -18.22
N VAL A 235 -0.76 7.41 -17.46
CA VAL A 235 -1.32 6.12 -17.89
C VAL A 235 -2.83 6.23 -18.13
N ILE A 236 -3.56 6.90 -17.24
CA ILE A 236 -5.02 7.12 -17.38
C ILE A 236 -5.30 7.94 -18.65
N CYS A 237 -4.57 9.04 -18.87
CA CYS A 237 -4.72 9.87 -20.06
C CYS A 237 -4.37 9.10 -21.35
N ALA A 238 -3.29 8.30 -21.36
CA ALA A 238 -2.91 7.47 -22.50
C ALA A 238 -3.99 6.40 -22.82
N LEU A 239 -4.60 5.82 -21.80
CA LEU A 239 -5.71 4.89 -21.94
C LEU A 239 -6.94 5.58 -22.54
N CYS A 240 -7.29 6.78 -22.09
CA CYS A 240 -8.46 7.52 -22.54
C CYS A 240 -8.26 8.14 -23.93
N GLY A 241 -7.07 8.67 -24.22
CA GLY A 241 -6.84 9.50 -25.42
C GLY A 241 -7.77 10.73 -25.44
N ASP A 242 -7.91 11.36 -26.62
CA ASP A 242 -8.61 12.63 -26.75
C ASP A 242 -10.15 12.51 -26.72
N SER A 243 -10.69 11.36 -27.12
CA SER A 243 -12.11 11.18 -27.37
C SER A 243 -12.90 10.47 -26.28
N PHE A 244 -12.22 9.70 -25.41
CA PHE A 244 -12.89 8.93 -24.38
C PHE A 244 -13.21 9.78 -23.15
N LYS A 245 -14.49 9.87 -22.82
CA LYS A 245 -14.97 10.77 -21.73
C LYS A 245 -15.70 10.04 -20.59
N ASN A 246 -15.97 8.76 -20.67
CA ASN A 246 -16.71 8.04 -19.62
C ASN A 246 -15.81 7.66 -18.44
N VAL A 247 -15.20 8.68 -17.83
CA VAL A 247 -14.29 8.56 -16.69
C VAL A 247 -14.91 9.24 -15.48
N MET A 248 -14.97 8.54 -14.36
CA MET A 248 -15.31 9.11 -13.06
C MET A 248 -14.09 9.07 -12.16
N MET A 249 -13.72 10.21 -11.60
CA MET A 249 -12.76 10.33 -10.51
C MET A 249 -13.46 10.71 -9.22
N VAL A 250 -13.15 10.00 -8.14
CA VAL A 250 -13.65 10.31 -6.79
C VAL A 250 -12.46 10.56 -5.88
N GLY A 251 -12.51 11.64 -5.10
CA GLY A 251 -11.44 11.95 -4.18
C GLY A 251 -11.78 13.08 -3.21
N ASP A 252 -10.87 13.29 -2.27
CA ASP A 252 -10.88 14.38 -1.32
C ASP A 252 -9.52 15.08 -1.30
N PRO A 253 -9.36 16.26 -1.91
CA PRO A 253 -8.09 17.00 -1.92
C PRO A 253 -7.51 17.23 -0.52
N LYS A 254 -8.36 17.27 0.52
CA LYS A 254 -7.98 17.47 1.92
C LYS A 254 -7.38 16.23 2.58
N GLN A 255 -7.57 15.05 1.98
CA GLN A 255 -6.98 13.78 2.41
C GLN A 255 -5.72 13.39 1.63
N SER A 256 -5.17 14.27 0.81
CA SER A 256 -3.89 14.05 0.12
C SER A 256 -2.72 14.19 1.09
N ILE A 257 -2.14 13.06 1.52
CA ILE A 257 -1.04 12.98 2.50
C ILE A 257 0.17 12.21 1.98
N TYR A 258 0.18 11.78 0.72
CA TYR A 258 1.28 11.05 0.10
C TYR A 258 2.17 11.95 -0.78
N GLY A 259 2.29 13.25 -0.43
CA GLY A 259 3.13 14.20 -1.17
C GLY A 259 4.60 13.79 -1.28
N PHE A 260 5.10 13.01 -0.33
CA PHE A 260 6.45 12.42 -0.39
C PHE A 260 6.64 11.38 -1.52
N ASN A 261 5.54 10.79 -2.04
CA ASN A 261 5.52 9.90 -3.21
C ASN A 261 5.12 10.65 -4.49
N THR A 262 5.36 11.96 -4.56
CA THR A 262 5.01 12.81 -5.70
C THR A 262 3.52 12.89 -6.03
N SER A 263 2.64 12.38 -5.15
CA SER A 263 1.18 12.52 -5.31
C SER A 263 0.75 13.97 -5.13
N SER A 264 -0.22 14.40 -5.94
CA SER A 264 -0.76 15.76 -5.86
C SER A 264 -2.26 15.77 -6.16
N PRO A 265 -3.07 16.51 -5.38
CA PRO A 265 -4.47 16.74 -5.72
C PRO A 265 -4.66 17.56 -6.99
N GLU A 266 -3.62 18.16 -7.56
CA GLU A 266 -3.67 18.92 -8.81
C GLU A 266 -4.16 18.08 -9.99
N TYR A 267 -3.97 16.76 -9.96
CA TYR A 267 -4.47 15.85 -11.02
C TYR A 267 -6.00 15.77 -11.04
N MET A 268 -6.67 16.05 -9.92
CA MET A 268 -8.13 16.23 -9.90
C MET A 268 -8.54 17.53 -10.62
N ASP A 269 -7.80 18.62 -10.42
CA ASP A 269 -8.04 19.89 -11.12
C ASP A 269 -7.71 19.76 -12.61
N ARG A 270 -6.58 19.14 -12.96
CA ARG A 270 -6.22 18.85 -14.35
C ARG A 270 -7.31 18.02 -15.04
N PHE A 271 -7.79 16.95 -14.39
CA PHE A 271 -8.88 16.13 -14.92
C PHE A 271 -10.14 16.95 -15.20
N LYS A 272 -10.52 17.83 -14.29
CA LYS A 272 -11.66 18.72 -14.48
C LYS A 272 -11.54 19.54 -15.77
N PHE A 273 -10.36 20.11 -16.03
CA PHE A 273 -10.15 20.97 -17.21
C PHE A 273 -9.91 20.16 -18.49
N GLU A 274 -9.03 19.17 -18.47
CA GLU A 274 -8.62 18.41 -19.66
C GLU A 274 -9.76 17.52 -20.19
N PHE A 275 -10.59 16.97 -19.31
CA PHE A 275 -11.73 16.12 -19.69
C PHE A 275 -13.06 16.90 -19.77
N GLY A 276 -13.11 18.15 -19.33
CA GLY A 276 -14.35 18.93 -19.22
C GLY A 276 -15.32 18.27 -18.22
N ALA A 277 -14.80 17.76 -17.10
CA ALA A 277 -15.58 16.95 -16.18
C ALA A 277 -16.67 17.77 -15.44
N THR A 278 -17.86 17.19 -15.36
CA THR A 278 -18.90 17.68 -14.46
C THR A 278 -18.45 17.47 -13.02
N VAL A 279 -18.56 18.50 -12.18
CA VAL A 279 -18.18 18.41 -10.76
C VAL A 279 -19.43 18.21 -9.92
N MET A 280 -19.41 17.17 -9.07
CA MET A 280 -20.44 16.91 -8.06
C MET A 280 -19.80 16.80 -6.68
N GLU A 281 -20.44 17.35 -5.67
CA GLU A 281 -19.96 17.34 -4.29
C GLU A 281 -20.85 16.46 -3.41
N LEU A 282 -20.24 15.69 -2.50
CA LEU A 282 -20.94 14.97 -1.45
C LEU A 282 -20.67 15.65 -0.11
N THR A 283 -21.68 16.37 0.39
CA THR A 283 -21.57 17.28 1.54
C THR A 283 -22.10 16.71 2.85
N ALA A 284 -22.58 15.48 2.86
CA ALA A 284 -23.15 14.82 4.03
C ALA A 284 -22.20 13.76 4.61
N ASN A 285 -21.98 13.76 5.94
CA ASN A 285 -21.21 12.73 6.65
C ASN A 285 -22.17 11.75 7.34
N TYR A 286 -22.14 10.51 6.90
CA TYR A 286 -22.95 9.39 7.44
C TYR A 286 -22.14 8.45 8.33
N ARG A 287 -20.91 8.82 8.71
CA ARG A 287 -19.97 7.98 9.46
C ARG A 287 -19.77 8.46 10.88
N SER A 288 -19.42 9.73 11.03
CA SER A 288 -18.85 10.26 12.25
C SER A 288 -19.87 10.99 13.10
N SER A 289 -19.68 10.94 14.43
CA SER A 289 -20.43 11.71 15.40
C SER A 289 -20.23 13.22 15.20
N LYS A 290 -21.14 14.00 15.77
CA LYS A 290 -21.09 15.47 15.67
C LYS A 290 -19.79 16.05 16.20
N ALA A 291 -19.30 15.58 17.36
CA ALA A 291 -18.05 16.04 17.94
C ALA A 291 -16.85 15.88 17.01
N VAL A 292 -16.73 14.72 16.33
CA VAL A 292 -15.65 14.46 15.38
C VAL A 292 -15.75 15.37 14.14
N VAL A 293 -16.96 15.56 13.61
CA VAL A 293 -17.20 16.44 12.45
C VAL A 293 -16.89 17.89 12.80
N ASP A 294 -17.25 18.34 14.00
CA ASP A 294 -16.99 19.71 14.47
C ASP A 294 -15.48 19.98 14.61
N VAL A 295 -14.72 19.02 15.17
CA VAL A 295 -13.25 19.11 15.23
C VAL A 295 -12.64 19.14 13.82
N ALA A 296 -13.09 18.28 12.92
CA ALA A 296 -12.59 18.26 11.53
C ALA A 296 -12.88 19.59 10.81
N ARG A 297 -14.06 20.18 11.05
CA ARG A 297 -14.45 21.49 10.49
C ARG A 297 -13.61 22.63 11.09
N SER A 298 -13.28 22.58 12.36
CA SER A 298 -12.42 23.56 13.02
C SER A 298 -10.98 23.51 12.49
N LEU A 299 -10.48 22.31 12.19
CA LEU A 299 -9.17 22.14 11.56
C LEU A 299 -9.14 22.67 10.12
N ASP A 300 -10.23 22.53 9.37
CA ASP A 300 -10.34 23.06 7.99
C ASP A 300 -11.69 23.73 7.78
N SER A 301 -11.71 25.05 7.83
CA SER A 301 -12.92 25.89 7.64
C SER A 301 -13.62 25.68 6.29
N ASN A 302 -12.90 25.16 5.28
CA ASN A 302 -13.48 24.79 3.99
C ASN A 302 -14.10 23.39 3.99
N TYR A 303 -14.06 22.67 5.11
CA TYR A 303 -14.75 21.39 5.25
C TYR A 303 -16.23 21.64 5.56
N LEU A 304 -17.03 21.76 4.50
CA LEU A 304 -18.46 22.12 4.59
C LEU A 304 -19.39 20.93 4.83
N VAL A 305 -18.83 19.75 5.16
CA VAL A 305 -19.61 18.52 5.36
C VAL A 305 -20.37 18.57 6.68
N ALA A 306 -21.65 18.17 6.65
CA ALA A 306 -22.54 18.13 7.82
C ALA A 306 -22.72 16.71 8.36
N ALA A 307 -22.64 16.55 9.68
CA ALA A 307 -22.97 15.29 10.35
C ALA A 307 -24.46 14.98 10.16
N GLN A 308 -24.77 13.78 9.67
CA GLN A 308 -26.14 13.30 9.46
C GLN A 308 -26.60 12.33 10.55
N LEU A 309 -25.67 11.76 11.31
CA LEU A 309 -25.99 10.87 12.41
C LEU A 309 -26.44 11.67 13.64
N PRO A 310 -27.52 11.27 14.33
CA PRO A 310 -27.98 11.90 15.56
C PRO A 310 -27.15 11.43 16.78
N ILE A 311 -25.82 11.34 16.61
CA ILE A 311 -24.86 10.88 17.62
C ILE A 311 -23.94 12.04 17.97
N LEU A 312 -23.89 12.40 19.26
CA LEU A 312 -23.05 13.50 19.74
C LEU A 312 -21.58 13.12 19.72
N GLY A 313 -21.23 11.96 20.27
CA GLY A 313 -19.86 11.53 20.47
C GLY A 313 -19.08 12.41 21.46
N ALA A 314 -17.77 12.25 21.49
CA ALA A 314 -16.90 13.06 22.32
C ALA A 314 -15.57 13.37 21.64
N ALA A 315 -15.03 14.56 21.93
CA ALA A 315 -13.66 14.92 21.61
C ALA A 315 -13.00 15.52 22.88
N GLN A 316 -11.89 14.94 23.33
CA GLN A 316 -11.23 15.30 24.59
C GLN A 316 -9.71 15.39 24.42
N ILE A 317 -9.07 16.18 25.31
CA ILE A 317 -7.62 16.30 25.41
C ILE A 317 -7.12 15.46 26.59
N LEU A 318 -6.02 14.72 26.35
CA LEU A 318 -5.27 14.02 27.38
C LEU A 318 -3.87 14.65 27.48
N ALA A 319 -3.55 15.29 28.61
CA ALA A 319 -2.29 16.00 28.80
C ALA A 319 -1.42 15.30 29.84
N GLY A 320 -0.48 14.49 29.40
CA GLY A 320 0.50 13.81 30.25
C GLY A 320 1.61 14.78 30.73
N ASN A 321 2.24 14.47 31.84
CA ASN A 321 3.39 15.24 32.33
C ASN A 321 4.64 14.97 31.46
N ASP A 322 4.79 13.74 31.03
CA ASP A 322 5.84 13.24 30.13
C ASP A 322 5.27 12.17 29.18
N GLU A 323 6.13 11.53 28.38
CA GLU A 323 5.75 10.52 27.40
C GLU A 323 5.23 9.22 28.04
N GLU A 324 5.73 8.85 29.22
CA GLU A 324 5.24 7.72 30.01
C GLU A 324 3.85 7.98 30.59
N ASP A 325 3.63 9.19 31.10
CA ASP A 325 2.33 9.61 31.61
C ASP A 325 1.29 9.75 30.51
N GLU A 326 1.67 10.27 29.34
CA GLU A 326 0.82 10.28 28.15
C GLU A 326 0.38 8.85 27.77
N ALA A 327 1.34 7.91 27.69
CA ALA A 327 1.06 6.52 27.36
C ALA A 327 0.09 5.88 28.37
N ARG A 328 0.34 6.11 29.68
CA ARG A 328 -0.53 5.62 30.75
C ARG A 328 -1.94 6.19 30.65
N LEU A 329 -2.09 7.51 30.47
CA LEU A 329 -3.40 8.16 30.32
C LEU A 329 -4.20 7.62 29.12
N ILE A 330 -3.53 7.36 28.00
CA ILE A 330 -4.16 6.75 26.82
C ILE A 330 -4.66 5.35 27.15
N VAL A 331 -3.82 4.51 27.76
CA VAL A 331 -4.15 3.11 28.03
C VAL A 331 -5.15 2.98 29.17
N ASP A 332 -5.09 3.84 30.22
CA ASP A 332 -6.12 3.92 31.27
C ASP A 332 -7.48 4.27 30.69
N LYS A 333 -7.53 5.27 29.78
CA LYS A 333 -8.77 5.65 29.13
C LYS A 333 -9.32 4.55 28.22
N LEU A 334 -8.43 3.85 27.53
CA LEU A 334 -8.78 2.72 26.67
C LEU A 334 -9.39 1.58 27.53
N GLN A 335 -8.75 1.23 28.65
CA GLN A 335 -9.24 0.21 29.58
C GLN A 335 -10.59 0.60 30.16
N GLN A 336 -10.74 1.85 30.60
CA GLN A 336 -12.03 2.37 31.08
C GLN A 336 -13.14 2.17 30.02
N LEU A 337 -12.83 2.46 28.75
CA LEU A 337 -13.80 2.29 27.65
C LEU A 337 -14.13 0.82 27.39
N PHE A 338 -13.20 -0.10 27.58
CA PHE A 338 -13.47 -1.53 27.47
C PHE A 338 -14.40 -2.01 28.59
N ASP A 339 -14.19 -1.52 29.81
CA ASP A 339 -14.91 -1.96 31.00
C ASP A 339 -16.32 -1.33 31.10
N GLU A 340 -16.43 -0.04 30.79
CA GLU A 340 -17.66 0.75 30.99
C GLU A 340 -18.47 0.95 29.70
N GLY A 341 -17.83 0.84 28.53
CA GLY A 341 -18.42 1.23 27.25
C GLY A 341 -18.62 2.74 27.11
N HIS A 342 -19.42 3.15 26.14
CA HIS A 342 -19.82 4.55 25.94
C HIS A 342 -21.19 4.60 25.27
N PRO A 343 -22.14 5.47 25.70
CA PRO A 343 -23.49 5.51 25.15
C PRO A 343 -23.58 5.85 23.67
N ASP A 344 -22.61 6.56 23.12
CA ASP A 344 -22.54 6.93 21.71
C ASP A 344 -21.80 5.91 20.83
N VAL A 345 -21.40 4.76 21.39
CA VAL A 345 -20.79 3.63 20.65
C VAL A 345 -21.74 2.45 20.64
N GLU A 346 -22.05 1.96 19.45
CA GLU A 346 -22.98 0.86 19.24
C GLU A 346 -22.37 -0.48 19.71
N GLY A 347 -22.80 -1.00 20.84
CA GLY A 347 -22.33 -2.26 21.42
C GLY A 347 -21.03 -2.14 22.24
N PRO A 348 -20.40 -3.25 22.62
CA PRO A 348 -19.19 -3.25 23.43
C PRO A 348 -18.00 -2.70 22.65
N ILE A 349 -17.18 -1.90 23.32
CA ILE A 349 -15.94 -1.38 22.75
C ILE A 349 -14.88 -2.48 22.89
N ALA A 350 -14.48 -3.07 21.75
CA ALA A 350 -13.44 -4.08 21.69
C ALA A 350 -12.10 -3.49 21.20
N PRO A 351 -10.96 -4.13 21.50
CA PRO A 351 -9.66 -3.69 20.98
C PRO A 351 -9.63 -3.44 19.47
N SER A 352 -10.29 -4.29 18.69
CA SER A 352 -10.36 -4.16 17.22
C SER A 352 -11.13 -2.92 16.72
N ASN A 353 -11.92 -2.26 17.60
CA ASN A 353 -12.66 -1.04 17.27
C ASN A 353 -11.89 0.24 17.60
N CYS A 354 -10.68 0.11 18.17
CA CYS A 354 -9.88 1.21 18.68
C CYS A 354 -8.59 1.39 17.91
N ALA A 355 -8.16 2.64 17.77
CA ALA A 355 -6.86 2.97 17.19
C ALA A 355 -6.11 4.01 18.01
N ILE A 356 -4.79 3.87 18.06
CA ILE A 356 -3.86 4.85 18.57
C ILE A 356 -2.96 5.26 17.42
N LEU A 357 -3.01 6.52 17.03
CA LEU A 357 -2.35 7.08 15.88
C LEU A 357 -1.22 8.03 16.29
N GLY A 358 -0.05 7.87 15.70
CA GLY A 358 1.07 8.80 15.88
C GLY A 358 1.55 9.38 14.57
N ARG A 359 2.15 10.58 14.58
CA ARG A 359 2.78 11.15 13.37
C ARG A 359 3.95 10.29 12.89
N THR A 360 4.70 9.74 13.83
CA THR A 360 5.83 8.84 13.59
C THR A 360 5.76 7.61 14.49
N ARG A 361 6.48 6.55 14.14
CA ARG A 361 6.56 5.34 14.98
C ARG A 361 7.20 5.59 16.34
N PHE A 362 8.12 6.57 16.43
CA PHE A 362 8.82 6.90 17.67
C PHE A 362 7.86 7.38 18.77
N VAL A 363 6.82 8.13 18.42
CA VAL A 363 5.80 8.59 19.35
C VAL A 363 5.04 7.42 19.99
N LEU A 364 4.92 6.30 19.28
CA LEU A 364 4.13 5.14 19.71
C LEU A 364 4.92 4.16 20.61
N LEU A 365 6.24 4.31 20.79
CA LEU A 365 7.07 3.33 21.49
C LEU A 365 6.70 3.15 22.97
N LYS A 366 6.40 4.26 23.68
CA LYS A 366 6.01 4.20 25.11
C LYS A 366 4.61 3.60 25.26
N ILE A 367 3.72 3.91 24.35
CA ILE A 367 2.36 3.36 24.30
C ILE A 367 2.41 1.85 23.99
N GLU A 368 3.27 1.44 23.04
CA GLU A 368 3.49 0.02 22.74
C GLU A 368 3.92 -0.76 23.98
N LYS A 369 4.87 -0.19 24.75
CA LYS A 369 5.32 -0.79 26.01
C LYS A 369 4.16 -0.92 27.00
N GLU A 370 3.40 0.15 27.22
CA GLU A 370 2.27 0.16 28.15
C GLU A 370 1.17 -0.84 27.77
N LEU A 371 0.85 -0.98 26.48
CA LEU A 371 -0.08 -2.00 25.99
C LEU A 371 0.41 -3.42 26.26
N ARG A 372 1.72 -3.69 26.08
CA ARG A 372 2.33 -4.99 26.41
C ARG A 372 2.30 -5.29 27.89
N ASP A 373 2.68 -4.32 28.73
CA ASP A 373 2.73 -4.46 30.19
C ASP A 373 1.33 -4.80 30.75
N ARG A 374 0.26 -4.30 30.10
CA ARG A 374 -1.14 -4.61 30.44
C ARG A 374 -1.76 -5.76 29.63
N GLN A 375 -0.99 -6.44 28.81
CA GLN A 375 -1.45 -7.57 27.98
C GLN A 375 -2.65 -7.24 27.06
N ILE A 376 -2.75 -5.99 26.61
CA ILE A 376 -3.76 -5.57 25.64
C ILE A 376 -3.26 -5.92 24.24
N PRO A 377 -4.00 -6.74 23.44
CA PRO A 377 -3.57 -7.10 22.12
C PRO A 377 -3.58 -5.89 21.18
N PHE A 378 -2.53 -5.75 20.35
CA PHE A 378 -2.41 -4.67 19.37
C PHE A 378 -1.67 -5.14 18.12
N TYR A 379 -1.86 -4.42 17.01
CA TYR A 379 -1.11 -4.62 15.77
C TYR A 379 -0.53 -3.31 15.24
N LYS A 380 0.64 -3.39 14.59
CA LYS A 380 1.40 -2.23 14.09
C LYS A 380 1.41 -2.08 12.58
N ARG A 381 0.96 -3.07 11.84
CA ARG A 381 0.91 -3.07 10.37
C ARG A 381 -0.40 -3.67 9.92
N LEU A 382 -0.98 -3.06 8.91
CA LEU A 382 -2.21 -3.57 8.27
C LEU A 382 -1.93 -4.72 7.33
N THR A 383 -0.80 -4.67 6.68
CA THR A 383 -0.22 -5.73 5.88
C THR A 383 1.07 -6.09 6.57
N ALA A 384 1.16 -7.30 7.01
CA ALA A 384 2.43 -7.87 7.28
C ALA A 384 3.14 -8.03 5.93
N ASN A 385 4.14 -7.15 5.63
CA ASN A 385 5.34 -7.78 5.13
C ASN A 385 5.76 -8.65 6.30
N HIS A 386 5.26 -9.87 6.31
CA HIS A 386 5.70 -10.87 7.26
C HIS A 386 7.17 -11.10 6.90
N GLU A 387 8.05 -10.48 7.68
CA GLU A 387 9.44 -10.90 7.68
C GLU A 387 9.35 -12.28 8.32
N ASN A 388 9.60 -13.31 7.52
CA ASN A 388 9.59 -14.66 8.04
C ASN A 388 10.55 -14.73 9.23
N GLU A 389 10.12 -15.39 10.29
CA GLU A 389 10.98 -15.67 11.44
C GLU A 389 11.91 -16.85 11.15
N SER A 390 11.54 -17.66 10.16
CA SER A 390 12.22 -18.87 9.74
C SER A 390 13.09 -18.62 8.50
N GLU A 391 14.37 -18.92 8.62
CA GLU A 391 15.29 -18.93 7.47
C GLU A 391 14.88 -19.94 6.38
N ALA A 392 14.20 -21.03 6.76
CA ALA A 392 13.78 -22.06 5.81
C ALA A 392 12.69 -21.55 4.85
N VAL A 393 11.72 -20.78 5.37
CA VAL A 393 10.66 -20.19 4.53
C VAL A 393 11.20 -19.03 3.70
N ASP A 394 12.13 -18.24 4.24
CA ASP A 394 12.86 -17.22 3.46
C ASP A 394 13.58 -17.84 2.26
N ASP A 395 14.39 -18.89 2.51
CA ASP A 395 15.12 -19.59 1.47
C ASP A 395 14.17 -20.23 0.44
N PHE A 396 13.03 -20.76 0.88
CA PHE A 396 11.99 -21.28 -0.02
C PHE A 396 11.39 -20.20 -0.91
N GLN A 397 11.12 -19.00 -0.37
CA GLN A 397 10.64 -17.87 -1.18
C GLN A 397 11.66 -17.43 -2.22
N LEU A 398 12.96 -17.39 -1.86
CA LEU A 398 14.03 -17.10 -2.79
C LEU A 398 14.12 -18.19 -3.89
N ALA A 399 13.99 -19.46 -3.52
CA ALA A 399 13.97 -20.57 -4.48
C ALA A 399 12.79 -20.46 -5.45
N LEU A 400 11.60 -20.07 -4.99
CA LEU A 400 10.45 -19.83 -5.87
C LEU A 400 10.70 -18.66 -6.84
N ARG A 401 11.35 -17.55 -6.41
CA ARG A 401 11.72 -16.43 -7.29
C ARG A 401 12.68 -16.90 -8.40
N VAL A 402 13.70 -17.65 -8.03
CA VAL A 402 14.69 -18.19 -8.96
C VAL A 402 14.08 -19.18 -9.98
N ILE A 403 13.14 -20.01 -9.54
CA ILE A 403 12.40 -20.93 -10.42
C ILE A 403 11.48 -20.16 -11.36
N ALA A 404 10.80 -19.14 -10.86
CA ALA A 404 9.94 -18.27 -11.65
C ALA A 404 10.73 -17.47 -12.71
N ASN A 405 11.97 -17.08 -12.38
CA ASN A 405 12.84 -16.29 -13.23
C ASN A 405 14.30 -16.80 -13.19
N PRO A 406 14.70 -17.73 -14.07
CA PRO A 406 16.08 -18.25 -14.12
C PRO A 406 17.16 -17.18 -14.42
N ARG A 407 16.78 -15.97 -14.87
CA ARG A 407 17.70 -14.84 -15.05
C ARG A 407 17.96 -14.06 -13.75
N ASP A 408 17.25 -14.38 -12.68
CA ASP A 408 17.35 -13.70 -11.40
C ASP A 408 18.66 -14.02 -10.67
N ARG A 409 19.74 -13.40 -11.14
CA ARG A 409 21.08 -13.57 -10.55
C ARG A 409 21.16 -13.04 -9.13
N LEU A 410 20.31 -12.07 -8.77
CA LEU A 410 20.33 -11.47 -7.45
C LEU A 410 19.93 -12.49 -6.38
N HIS A 411 18.81 -13.18 -6.59
CA HIS A 411 18.31 -14.15 -5.61
C HIS A 411 19.08 -15.48 -5.64
N PHE A 412 19.66 -15.84 -6.79
CA PHE A 412 20.66 -16.93 -6.81
C PHE A 412 21.88 -16.60 -5.94
N ALA A 413 22.44 -15.40 -6.06
CA ALA A 413 23.57 -14.95 -5.24
C ALA A 413 23.18 -14.91 -3.75
N ALA A 414 21.96 -14.45 -3.43
CA ALA A 414 21.47 -14.43 -2.05
C ALA A 414 21.39 -15.86 -1.44
N LEU A 415 20.86 -16.84 -2.18
CA LEU A 415 20.84 -18.24 -1.75
C LEU A 415 22.24 -18.82 -1.63
N ALA A 416 23.13 -18.58 -2.61
CA ALA A 416 24.51 -19.05 -2.57
C ALA A 416 25.25 -18.54 -1.33
N LYS A 417 25.08 -17.26 -1.00
CA LYS A 417 25.63 -16.65 0.22
C LYS A 417 25.07 -17.28 1.49
N LYS A 418 23.75 -17.48 1.57
CA LYS A 418 23.09 -18.12 2.73
C LYS A 418 23.53 -19.57 2.91
N TRP A 419 23.71 -20.30 1.81
CA TRP A 419 24.13 -21.70 1.82
C TRP A 419 25.65 -21.86 1.81
N LYS A 420 26.42 -20.76 1.80
CA LYS A 420 27.90 -20.73 1.80
C LYS A 420 28.52 -21.52 0.64
N VAL A 421 27.96 -21.37 -0.54
CA VAL A 421 28.41 -22.02 -1.78
C VAL A 421 28.66 -21.01 -2.88
N SER A 422 29.34 -21.41 -3.96
CA SER A 422 29.57 -20.56 -5.12
C SER A 422 28.31 -20.42 -5.97
N GLU A 423 28.12 -19.22 -6.55
CA GLU A 423 27.04 -18.98 -7.50
C GLU A 423 27.21 -19.82 -8.77
N PRO A 424 26.10 -20.28 -9.40
CA PRO A 424 26.18 -20.94 -10.69
C PRO A 424 26.54 -19.95 -11.80
N ILE A 425 27.52 -20.28 -12.66
CA ILE A 425 27.96 -19.43 -13.77
C ILE A 425 26.86 -19.29 -14.82
N THR A 426 26.17 -20.38 -15.13
CA THR A 426 25.06 -20.45 -16.09
C THR A 426 23.88 -21.17 -15.46
N VAL A 427 22.66 -20.70 -15.71
CA VAL A 427 21.42 -21.32 -15.22
C VAL A 427 20.59 -21.72 -16.42
N THR A 428 20.69 -23.00 -16.79
CA THR A 428 19.83 -23.60 -17.83
C THR A 428 18.60 -24.28 -17.23
N ASP A 429 18.77 -24.86 -16.03
CA ASP A 429 17.72 -25.48 -15.23
C ASP A 429 17.88 -25.00 -13.77
N ALA A 430 16.94 -24.19 -13.30
CA ALA A 430 16.99 -23.59 -11.97
C ALA A 430 16.99 -24.65 -10.85
N ILE A 431 16.15 -25.69 -10.96
CA ILE A 431 16.08 -26.77 -9.96
C ILE A 431 17.36 -27.59 -9.92
N ALA A 432 17.93 -27.92 -11.09
CA ALA A 432 19.19 -28.64 -11.15
C ALA A 432 20.34 -27.82 -10.51
N CYS A 433 20.39 -26.50 -10.79
CA CYS A 433 21.35 -25.60 -10.17
C CYS A 433 21.17 -25.53 -8.65
N LEU A 434 19.94 -25.32 -8.16
CA LEU A 434 19.64 -25.29 -6.72
C LEU A 434 20.00 -26.60 -6.02
N ARG A 435 19.74 -27.75 -6.67
CA ARG A 435 20.12 -29.08 -6.14
C ARG A 435 21.63 -29.22 -6.03
N SER A 436 22.37 -28.78 -7.03
CA SER A 436 23.84 -28.80 -7.00
C SER A 436 24.39 -27.92 -5.87
N MET A 437 23.83 -26.71 -5.70
CA MET A 437 24.19 -25.81 -4.62
C MET A 437 23.88 -26.39 -3.25
N ALA A 438 22.70 -26.96 -3.05
CA ALA A 438 22.32 -27.59 -1.79
C ALA A 438 23.22 -28.77 -1.43
N SER A 439 23.61 -29.61 -2.41
CA SER A 439 24.51 -30.73 -2.21
C SER A 439 25.97 -30.30 -1.92
N ALA A 440 26.36 -29.13 -2.35
CA ALA A 440 27.70 -28.57 -2.07
C ALA A 440 27.78 -27.86 -0.70
N SER A 441 26.64 -27.55 -0.07
CA SER A 441 26.59 -26.90 1.24
C SER A 441 26.92 -27.87 2.37
N SER A 442 27.96 -27.56 3.17
CA SER A 442 28.36 -28.36 4.33
C SER A 442 27.54 -28.02 5.58
N ASP A 443 27.20 -26.74 5.76
CA ASP A 443 26.65 -26.23 7.03
C ASP A 443 25.11 -26.30 7.10
N VAL A 444 24.44 -26.12 5.95
CA VAL A 444 22.97 -26.02 5.86
C VAL A 444 22.34 -27.09 4.95
N CYS A 445 23.08 -28.15 4.65
CA CYS A 445 22.68 -29.17 3.67
C CYS A 445 21.27 -29.76 3.92
N PRO A 446 20.84 -30.15 5.14
CA PRO A 446 19.50 -30.70 5.35
C PRO A 446 18.40 -29.69 5.02
N ARG A 447 18.56 -28.41 5.43
CA ARG A 447 17.62 -27.32 5.12
C ARG A 447 17.58 -27.05 3.63
N ALA A 448 18.75 -26.88 3.00
CA ALA A 448 18.84 -26.57 1.57
C ALA A 448 18.24 -27.70 0.72
N LEU A 449 18.45 -28.95 1.07
CA LEU A 449 17.85 -30.10 0.38
C LEU A 449 16.33 -30.13 0.53
N ALA A 450 15.80 -29.89 1.73
CA ALA A 450 14.36 -29.79 1.96
C ALA A 450 13.71 -28.67 1.13
N ILE A 451 14.38 -27.51 1.00
CA ILE A 451 13.93 -26.39 0.20
C ILE A 451 13.91 -26.75 -1.28
N VAL A 452 14.96 -27.40 -1.80
CA VAL A 452 15.00 -27.84 -3.21
C VAL A 452 13.94 -28.88 -3.50
N GLU A 453 13.68 -29.80 -2.56
CA GLU A 453 12.60 -30.79 -2.67
C GLU A 453 11.23 -30.11 -2.69
N ALA A 454 10.98 -29.18 -1.75
CA ALA A 454 9.76 -28.41 -1.69
C ALA A 454 9.53 -27.58 -2.98
N ALA A 455 10.55 -26.87 -3.44
CA ALA A 455 10.49 -26.07 -4.66
C ALA A 455 10.30 -26.95 -5.92
N GLY A 456 10.96 -28.11 -5.96
CA GLY A 456 10.79 -29.09 -7.06
C GLY A 456 9.38 -29.69 -7.09
N SER A 457 8.75 -29.91 -5.93
CA SER A 457 7.39 -30.47 -5.86
C SER A 457 6.35 -29.58 -6.55
N VAL A 458 6.57 -28.26 -6.56
CA VAL A 458 5.68 -27.30 -7.21
C VAL A 458 5.66 -27.45 -8.74
N LEU A 459 6.75 -27.94 -9.34
CA LEU A 459 6.88 -28.13 -10.79
C LEU A 459 6.38 -29.49 -11.27
N LEU A 460 6.04 -30.44 -10.39
CA LEU A 460 5.63 -31.78 -10.77
C LEU A 460 4.34 -31.82 -11.59
N ASN A 461 3.47 -30.82 -11.42
CA ASN A 461 2.23 -30.72 -12.19
C ASN A 461 2.04 -29.31 -12.77
N PRO A 462 2.66 -28.99 -13.91
CA PRO A 462 2.57 -27.67 -14.52
C PRO A 462 1.14 -27.25 -14.89
N ALA A 463 0.25 -28.22 -15.12
CA ALA A 463 -1.16 -27.95 -15.46
C ALA A 463 -2.00 -27.50 -14.25
N ARG A 464 -1.57 -27.84 -13.05
CA ARG A 464 -2.24 -27.51 -11.80
C ARG A 464 -1.20 -27.12 -10.75
N LEU A 465 -0.86 -25.85 -10.74
CA LEU A 465 0.04 -25.29 -9.75
C LEU A 465 -0.56 -25.47 -8.34
N ASP A 466 0.20 -26.15 -7.46
CA ASP A 466 -0.20 -26.40 -6.08
C ASP A 466 1.02 -26.29 -5.17
N LEU A 467 0.94 -25.45 -4.16
CA LEU A 467 1.99 -25.27 -3.15
C LEU A 467 1.81 -26.17 -1.93
N MET A 468 0.68 -26.86 -1.79
CA MET A 468 0.43 -27.71 -0.62
C MET A 468 1.48 -28.81 -0.40
N PRO A 469 1.95 -29.54 -1.45
CA PRO A 469 3.03 -30.50 -1.28
C PRO A 469 4.32 -29.88 -0.75
N ALA A 470 4.66 -28.67 -1.20
CA ALA A 470 5.85 -27.96 -0.72
C ALA A 470 5.73 -27.60 0.77
N PHE A 471 4.56 -27.13 1.20
CA PHE A 471 4.31 -26.83 2.62
C PHE A 471 4.44 -28.06 3.52
N GLU A 472 3.96 -29.22 3.07
CA GLU A 472 4.12 -30.47 3.83
C GLU A 472 5.58 -30.92 3.93
N ILE A 473 6.39 -30.72 2.88
CA ILE A 473 7.84 -30.98 2.93
C ILE A 473 8.53 -30.05 3.93
N LEU A 474 8.20 -28.75 3.94
CA LEU A 474 8.75 -27.80 4.91
C LEU A 474 8.37 -28.13 6.34
N LYS A 475 7.12 -28.52 6.62
CA LYS A 475 6.66 -28.98 7.94
C LYS A 475 7.40 -30.24 8.38
N LYS A 476 7.53 -31.21 7.47
CA LYS A 476 8.29 -32.45 7.77
C LYS A 476 9.76 -32.16 8.10
N HIS A 477 10.38 -31.19 7.43
CA HIS A 477 11.71 -30.71 7.81
C HIS A 477 11.69 -30.05 9.20
N ALA A 478 10.71 -29.21 9.49
CA ALA A 478 10.55 -28.55 10.78
C ALA A 478 10.46 -29.56 11.95
N ASP A 479 9.82 -30.71 11.75
CA ASP A 479 9.71 -31.77 12.78
C ASP A 479 11.05 -32.37 13.16
N THR A 480 12.11 -32.15 12.39
CA THR A 480 13.49 -32.59 12.71
C THR A 480 14.28 -31.57 13.50
N LEU A 481 13.74 -30.36 13.75
CA LEU A 481 14.44 -29.20 14.36
C LEU A 481 14.04 -29.00 15.83
N ALA A 482 14.73 -28.07 16.50
CA ALA A 482 14.39 -27.62 17.84
C ALA A 482 13.01 -26.94 17.88
N GLU A 483 12.35 -26.92 19.03
CA GLU A 483 10.97 -26.46 19.19
C GLU A 483 10.76 -25.02 18.71
N SER A 484 11.70 -24.11 19.00
CA SER A 484 11.61 -22.71 18.57
C SER A 484 11.65 -22.55 17.04
N GLU A 485 12.57 -23.26 16.37
CA GLU A 485 12.69 -23.23 14.90
C GLU A 485 11.50 -23.93 14.24
N ARG A 486 11.03 -25.02 14.83
CA ARG A 486 9.83 -25.72 14.37
C ARG A 486 8.62 -24.82 14.38
N LEU A 487 8.37 -24.12 15.49
CA LEU A 487 7.23 -23.20 15.62
C LEU A 487 7.32 -22.06 14.59
N ALA A 488 8.50 -21.45 14.40
CA ALA A 488 8.70 -20.41 13.42
C ALA A 488 8.36 -20.88 11.99
N ILE A 489 8.82 -22.05 11.58
CA ILE A 489 8.49 -22.61 10.25
C ILE A 489 6.98 -22.86 10.12
N TYR A 490 6.33 -23.42 11.16
CA TYR A 490 4.89 -23.69 11.11
C TYR A 490 4.08 -22.41 10.98
N GLU A 491 4.42 -21.36 11.73
CA GLU A 491 3.75 -20.05 11.66
C GLU A 491 3.93 -19.38 10.29
N ASP A 492 5.16 -19.35 9.77
CA ASP A 492 5.45 -18.78 8.46
C ASP A 492 4.75 -19.55 7.33
N VAL A 493 4.73 -20.89 7.40
CA VAL A 493 4.02 -21.72 6.41
C VAL A 493 2.51 -21.45 6.43
N VAL A 494 1.90 -21.25 7.61
CA VAL A 494 0.48 -20.89 7.70
C VAL A 494 0.19 -19.56 7.02
N VAL A 495 1.04 -18.55 7.25
CA VAL A 495 0.90 -17.23 6.60
C VAL A 495 1.06 -17.37 5.09
N PHE A 496 2.09 -18.09 4.64
CA PHE A 496 2.35 -18.30 3.21
C PHE A 496 1.23 -19.07 2.51
N GLN A 497 0.63 -20.04 3.21
CA GLN A 497 -0.55 -20.77 2.72
C GLN A 497 -1.77 -19.83 2.58
N GLN A 498 -1.99 -18.94 3.53
CA GLN A 498 -3.09 -17.95 3.44
C GLN A 498 -2.90 -17.01 2.24
N GLU A 499 -1.67 -16.56 1.97
CA GLU A 499 -1.34 -15.73 0.81
C GLU A 499 -1.58 -16.50 -0.50
N TRP A 500 -1.21 -17.78 -0.54
CA TRP A 500 -1.47 -18.66 -1.68
C TRP A 500 -2.97 -18.84 -1.94
N ASP A 501 -3.75 -19.12 -0.89
CA ASP A 501 -5.20 -19.25 -0.98
C ASP A 501 -5.87 -17.95 -1.46
N GLN A 502 -5.37 -16.80 -1.03
CA GLN A 502 -5.85 -15.49 -1.50
C GLN A 502 -5.57 -15.29 -2.99
N TYR A 503 -4.36 -15.65 -3.43
CA TYR A 503 -4.00 -15.60 -4.86
C TYR A 503 -4.90 -16.49 -5.72
N LEU A 504 -5.20 -17.71 -5.27
CA LEU A 504 -6.10 -18.62 -5.99
C LEU A 504 -7.55 -18.12 -6.10
N ARG A 505 -7.98 -17.27 -5.16
CA ARG A 505 -9.30 -16.63 -5.17
C ARG A 505 -9.35 -15.37 -6.04
N SER A 506 -8.20 -14.78 -6.39
CA SER A 506 -8.17 -13.61 -7.25
C SER A 506 -8.56 -13.98 -8.69
N GLU A 507 -9.47 -13.20 -9.27
CA GLU A 507 -9.93 -13.40 -10.65
C GLU A 507 -8.88 -12.86 -11.64
N GLY A 508 -8.69 -13.53 -12.78
CA GLY A 508 -7.87 -13.04 -13.89
C GLY A 508 -6.38 -13.36 -13.81
N SER A 509 -5.86 -13.89 -12.70
CA SER A 509 -4.44 -14.22 -12.59
C SER A 509 -4.07 -15.50 -13.34
N SER A 510 -3.05 -15.43 -14.18
CA SER A 510 -2.39 -16.64 -14.68
C SER A 510 -1.84 -17.43 -13.49
N ARG A 511 -2.35 -18.62 -13.24
CA ARG A 511 -1.95 -19.49 -12.11
C ARG A 511 -0.53 -20.01 -12.31
N THR A 512 0.46 -19.14 -12.15
CA THR A 512 1.89 -19.44 -12.29
C THR A 512 2.64 -19.00 -11.04
N ILE A 513 3.84 -19.58 -10.80
CA ILE A 513 4.71 -19.15 -9.69
C ILE A 513 5.08 -17.66 -9.88
N ALA A 514 5.43 -17.25 -11.09
CA ALA A 514 5.75 -15.85 -11.39
C ALA A 514 4.57 -14.92 -11.09
N GLY A 515 3.34 -15.33 -11.48
CA GLY A 515 2.11 -14.60 -11.15
C GLY A 515 1.87 -14.48 -9.66
N PHE A 516 2.05 -15.55 -8.91
CA PHE A 516 1.94 -15.51 -7.45
C PHE A 516 2.97 -14.58 -6.82
N MET A 517 4.25 -14.70 -7.20
CA MET A 517 5.32 -13.86 -6.65
C MET A 517 5.13 -12.38 -7.00
N SER A 518 4.69 -12.05 -8.21
CA SER A 518 4.42 -10.66 -8.61
C SER A 518 3.18 -10.09 -7.89
N ASN A 519 2.10 -10.88 -7.71
CA ASN A 519 0.95 -10.44 -6.92
C ASN A 519 1.30 -10.29 -5.42
N LYS A 520 2.18 -11.16 -4.88
CA LYS A 520 2.70 -11.04 -3.53
C LYS A 520 3.51 -9.73 -3.38
N ALA A 521 4.38 -9.42 -4.34
CA ALA A 521 5.13 -8.17 -4.38
C ALA A 521 4.20 -6.94 -4.40
N LEU A 522 3.11 -6.98 -5.17
CA LEU A 522 2.08 -5.94 -5.17
C LEU A 522 1.21 -5.91 -3.89
N GLY A 523 1.44 -6.81 -2.92
CA GLY A 523 0.65 -6.91 -1.70
C GLY A 523 -0.80 -7.40 -1.94
N ALA A 524 -1.10 -7.97 -3.10
CA ALA A 524 -2.43 -8.41 -3.47
C ALA A 524 -2.84 -9.73 -2.78
N THR A 525 -1.88 -10.45 -2.21
CA THR A 525 -2.10 -11.73 -1.52
C THR A 525 -2.22 -11.58 0.00
N GLN A 526 -2.00 -10.39 0.54
CA GLN A 526 -1.91 -10.16 1.98
C GLN A 526 -3.29 -9.98 2.61
N LYS A 527 -3.53 -10.69 3.71
CA LYS A 527 -4.73 -10.51 4.55
C LYS A 527 -4.42 -9.50 5.67
N ALA A 528 -5.31 -8.54 5.85
CA ALA A 528 -5.17 -7.61 6.97
C ALA A 528 -5.41 -8.33 8.31
N ASN A 529 -4.40 -8.37 9.17
CA ASN A 529 -4.60 -8.74 10.56
C ASN A 529 -5.20 -7.54 11.32
N ARG A 530 -6.33 -7.75 12.01
CA ARG A 530 -7.05 -6.73 12.77
C ARG A 530 -7.33 -7.16 14.20
N GLU A 531 -6.62 -8.14 14.72
CA GLU A 531 -6.79 -8.58 16.10
C GLU A 531 -6.07 -7.64 17.04
N GLY A 532 -6.84 -6.94 17.87
CA GLY A 532 -6.32 -5.99 18.83
C GLY A 532 -6.45 -4.52 18.44
N VAL A 533 -5.86 -3.64 19.25
CA VAL A 533 -5.83 -2.18 19.04
C VAL A 533 -4.91 -1.84 17.87
N ALA A 534 -5.37 -0.99 16.96
CA ALA A 534 -4.56 -0.50 15.85
C ALA A 534 -3.52 0.52 16.36
N LEU A 535 -2.24 0.17 16.42
CA LEU A 535 -1.15 1.07 16.79
C LEU A 535 -0.39 1.51 15.53
N LEU A 536 -0.83 2.60 14.89
CA LEU A 536 -0.46 2.96 13.53
C LEU A 536 0.09 4.39 13.42
N THR A 537 0.86 4.64 12.36
CA THR A 537 1.09 6.04 11.95
C THR A 537 -0.15 6.58 11.24
N VAL A 538 -0.31 7.92 11.22
CA VAL A 538 -1.40 8.58 10.50
C VAL A 538 -1.47 8.12 9.04
N HIS A 539 -0.32 8.03 8.35
CA HIS A 539 -0.26 7.55 6.97
C HIS A 539 -0.78 6.12 6.81
N SER A 540 -0.39 5.23 7.72
CA SER A 540 -0.84 3.84 7.69
C SER A 540 -2.32 3.66 8.05
N SER A 541 -2.94 4.66 8.70
CA SER A 541 -4.35 4.63 9.08
C SER A 541 -5.30 5.10 7.95
N LYS A 542 -4.77 5.66 6.87
CA LYS A 542 -5.59 6.15 5.76
C LYS A 542 -6.41 5.00 5.15
N GLY A 543 -7.68 5.27 4.83
CA GLY A 543 -8.62 4.24 4.37
C GLY A 543 -9.18 3.33 5.48
N LEU A 544 -8.77 3.53 6.75
CA LEU A 544 -9.35 2.85 7.91
C LEU A 544 -10.31 3.76 8.68
N GLU A 545 -11.08 3.13 9.56
CA GLU A 545 -12.01 3.83 10.46
C GLU A 545 -12.23 3.00 11.73
N PHE A 546 -12.34 3.70 12.86
CA PHE A 546 -12.46 3.09 14.17
C PHE A 546 -13.52 3.83 15.00
N ASP A 547 -14.16 3.13 15.92
CA ASP A 547 -15.14 3.77 16.79
C ASP A 547 -14.46 4.75 17.76
N VAL A 548 -13.27 4.39 18.23
CA VAL A 548 -12.46 5.19 19.17
C VAL A 548 -11.08 5.43 18.57
N VAL A 549 -10.66 6.69 18.52
CA VAL A 549 -9.32 7.07 18.05
C VAL A 549 -8.61 7.93 19.07
N PHE A 550 -7.39 7.56 19.39
CA PHE A 550 -6.43 8.37 20.11
C PHE A 550 -5.38 8.89 19.12
N VAL A 551 -5.09 10.18 19.15
CA VAL A 551 -3.99 10.78 18.38
C VAL A 551 -2.92 11.21 19.38
N ALA A 552 -1.80 10.50 19.40
CA ALA A 552 -0.72 10.66 20.37
C ALA A 552 0.38 11.61 19.84
N GLY A 553 1.10 12.23 20.78
CA GLY A 553 2.22 13.12 20.48
C GLY A 553 1.79 14.44 19.85
N MET A 554 0.60 14.94 20.16
CA MET A 554 0.06 16.20 19.66
C MET A 554 0.75 17.41 20.31
N ALA A 555 2.06 17.52 20.11
CA ALA A 555 2.91 18.60 20.62
C ALA A 555 3.67 19.29 19.48
N GLU A 556 3.93 20.60 19.62
CA GLU A 556 4.73 21.38 18.67
C GLU A 556 6.11 20.74 18.48
N GLY A 557 6.50 20.58 17.20
CA GLY A 557 7.76 19.92 16.82
C GLY A 557 7.66 18.39 16.69
N SER A 558 6.55 17.78 17.14
CA SER A 558 6.23 16.37 16.93
C SER A 558 5.08 16.20 15.95
N PHE A 559 3.98 16.92 16.16
CA PHE A 559 2.85 17.00 15.27
C PHE A 559 2.21 18.40 15.38
N PRO A 560 2.54 19.37 14.47
CA PRO A 560 3.37 19.23 13.26
C PRO A 560 4.83 18.88 13.53
N ASP A 561 5.48 18.25 12.53
CA ASP A 561 6.92 18.00 12.54
C ASP A 561 7.69 19.33 12.64
N TYR A 562 8.80 19.37 13.35
CA TYR A 562 9.60 20.59 13.59
C TYR A 562 10.12 21.25 12.30
N ARG A 563 10.21 20.49 11.19
CA ARG A 563 10.62 20.97 9.87
C ARG A 563 9.50 21.72 9.16
N ALA A 564 8.26 21.39 9.47
CA ALA A 564 7.08 21.95 8.82
C ALA A 564 6.66 23.27 9.48
N THR A 565 7.41 24.34 9.26
CA THR A 565 7.18 25.65 9.89
C THR A 565 6.18 26.51 9.15
N ALA A 566 6.14 26.43 7.80
CA ALA A 566 5.26 27.24 6.95
C ALA A 566 5.04 26.58 5.57
N GLY A 567 4.23 27.20 4.73
CA GLY A 567 4.05 26.84 3.32
C GLY A 567 3.46 25.45 3.10
N ARG A 568 3.95 24.75 2.05
CA ARG A 568 3.44 23.45 1.61
C ARG A 568 3.59 22.36 2.69
N GLU A 569 4.70 22.35 3.39
CA GLU A 569 4.98 21.38 4.43
C GLU A 569 4.00 21.47 5.61
N LEU A 570 3.71 22.69 6.08
CA LEU A 570 2.71 22.90 7.13
C LEU A 570 1.29 22.54 6.67
N GLN A 571 0.96 22.79 5.40
CA GLN A 571 -0.32 22.38 4.83
C GLN A 571 -0.45 20.85 4.78
N GLU A 572 0.63 20.13 4.48
CA GLU A 572 0.66 18.66 4.52
C GLU A 572 0.47 18.14 5.95
N GLU A 573 1.13 18.75 6.94
CA GLU A 573 0.91 18.40 8.36
C GLU A 573 -0.53 18.66 8.81
N LYS A 574 -1.15 19.74 8.33
CA LYS A 574 -2.55 20.02 8.59
C LYS A 574 -3.48 18.96 7.98
N ARG A 575 -3.18 18.48 6.77
CA ARG A 575 -3.91 17.36 6.15
C ARG A 575 -3.71 16.06 6.93
N ASN A 576 -2.49 15.82 7.43
CA ASN A 576 -2.21 14.68 8.32
C ASN A 576 -3.08 14.73 9.58
N ALA A 577 -3.20 15.90 10.24
CA ALA A 577 -4.06 16.08 11.39
C ALA A 577 -5.55 15.87 11.05
N PHE A 578 -6.01 16.41 9.93
CA PHE A 578 -7.36 16.20 9.41
C PHE A 578 -7.65 14.72 9.14
N VAL A 579 -6.72 14.00 8.50
CA VAL A 579 -6.86 12.56 8.28
C VAL A 579 -6.92 11.81 9.60
N ALA A 580 -6.03 12.09 10.57
CA ALA A 580 -6.02 11.43 11.87
C ALA A 580 -7.36 11.56 12.60
N VAL A 581 -7.90 12.77 12.68
CA VAL A 581 -9.19 13.07 13.33
C VAL A 581 -10.34 12.35 12.61
N THR A 582 -10.37 12.37 11.28
CA THR A 582 -11.44 11.77 10.48
C THR A 582 -11.39 10.24 10.42
N ARG A 583 -10.43 9.59 11.07
CA ARG A 583 -10.44 8.12 11.28
C ARG A 583 -11.44 7.72 12.37
N SER A 584 -11.82 8.66 13.25
CA SER A 584 -12.77 8.41 14.31
C SER A 584 -14.21 8.40 13.81
N LYS A 585 -14.99 7.40 14.24
CA LYS A 585 -16.44 7.36 14.05
C LYS A 585 -17.18 7.99 15.21
N ARG A 586 -16.75 7.77 16.46
CA ARG A 586 -17.52 8.15 17.65
C ARG A 586 -16.75 9.01 18.64
N LEU A 587 -15.60 8.51 19.11
CA LEU A 587 -14.84 9.12 20.20
C LEU A 587 -13.43 9.47 19.73
N LEU A 588 -13.00 10.69 20.00
CA LEU A 588 -11.70 11.23 19.63
C LEU A 588 -10.96 11.74 20.88
N TYR A 589 -9.73 11.28 21.06
CA TYR A 589 -8.83 11.73 22.12
C TYR A 589 -7.54 12.27 21.51
N LEU A 590 -7.20 13.54 21.79
CA LEU A 590 -5.95 14.16 21.37
C LEU A 590 -5.00 14.19 22.56
N ALA A 591 -3.90 13.43 22.50
CA ALA A 591 -2.97 13.31 23.61
C ALA A 591 -1.64 14.02 23.32
N TYR A 592 -1.03 14.62 24.35
CA TYR A 592 0.29 15.20 24.26
C TYR A 592 1.04 15.16 25.60
N PRO A 593 2.39 14.99 25.58
CA PRO A 593 3.23 15.12 26.76
C PRO A 593 3.63 16.59 26.99
N LYS A 594 3.63 17.07 28.23
CA LYS A 594 4.13 18.41 28.60
C LYS A 594 5.64 18.52 28.57
N THR A 595 6.35 17.38 28.72
CA THR A 595 7.80 17.27 28.59
C THR A 595 8.17 16.05 27.75
N ARG A 596 9.29 16.13 27.03
CA ARG A 596 9.79 15.05 26.20
C ARG A 596 11.28 14.88 26.37
N VAL A 597 11.75 13.63 26.42
CA VAL A 597 13.17 13.30 26.39
C VAL A 597 13.64 13.28 24.93
N MET A 598 14.61 14.14 24.63
CA MET A 598 15.17 14.25 23.28
C MET A 598 16.18 13.11 23.03
N PRO A 599 16.45 12.74 21.75
CA PRO A 599 17.38 11.65 21.42
C PRO A 599 18.79 11.77 22.04
N TRP A 600 19.19 12.99 22.41
CA TRP A 600 20.48 13.29 23.08
C TRP A 600 20.41 13.33 24.62
N GLY A 601 19.24 12.94 25.22
CA GLY A 601 19.07 12.76 26.65
C GLY A 601 18.47 13.95 27.42
N ASP A 602 18.38 15.14 26.83
CA ASP A 602 17.80 16.32 27.48
C ASP A 602 16.28 16.24 27.53
N SER A 603 15.70 16.61 28.67
CA SER A 603 14.25 16.79 28.79
C SER A 603 13.86 18.21 28.38
N ARG A 604 12.92 18.33 27.44
CA ARG A 604 12.41 19.63 26.96
C ARG A 604 10.90 19.75 27.19
N ARG A 605 10.49 20.93 27.67
CA ARG A 605 9.08 21.29 27.77
C ARG A 605 8.47 21.40 26.37
N GLN A 606 7.29 20.81 26.19
CA GLN A 606 6.54 20.80 24.93
C GLN A 606 5.31 21.69 25.07
N ALA A 607 5.05 22.52 24.05
CA ALA A 607 3.77 23.20 23.90
C ALA A 607 2.76 22.23 23.23
N PRO A 608 1.46 22.29 23.58
CA PRO A 608 0.45 21.55 22.86
C PRO A 608 0.47 21.96 21.37
N SER A 609 0.21 21.00 20.49
CA SER A 609 0.12 21.23 19.05
C SER A 609 -0.83 22.38 18.72
N ARG A 610 -0.45 23.23 17.79
CA ARG A 610 -1.37 24.24 17.21
C ARG A 610 -2.66 23.61 16.69
N PHE A 611 -2.62 22.38 16.23
CA PHE A 611 -3.80 21.66 15.75
C PHE A 611 -4.81 21.33 16.86
N ILE A 612 -4.39 21.25 18.14
CA ILE A 612 -5.33 21.17 19.27
C ILE A 612 -6.12 22.47 19.40
N ARG A 613 -5.44 23.62 19.30
CA ARG A 613 -6.10 24.93 19.32
C ARG A 613 -7.00 25.13 18.11
N ASP A 614 -6.49 24.79 16.93
CA ASP A 614 -7.25 24.88 15.67
C ASP A 614 -8.48 23.95 15.69
N ALA A 615 -8.43 22.85 16.46
CA ALA A 615 -9.57 21.95 16.68
C ALA A 615 -10.67 22.52 17.59
N GLY A 616 -10.45 23.69 18.21
CA GLY A 616 -11.40 24.30 19.13
C GLY A 616 -11.52 23.59 20.47
N LEU A 617 -10.54 22.74 20.80
CA LEU A 617 -10.44 22.04 22.08
C LEU A 617 -9.44 22.83 22.95
N THR A 618 -9.92 23.46 24.01
CA THR A 618 -9.13 24.22 24.99
C THR A 618 -9.36 23.69 26.39
#